data_92c3768e74dfb9169943fdb5beb44a74
#
_entry.id   92c3768e74dfb9169943fdb5beb44a74
#
_cell.length_a   1.000
_cell.length_b   1.000
_cell.length_c   1.000
_cell.angle_alpha   90.00
_cell.angle_beta   90.00
_cell.angle_gamma   90.00
#
_symmetry.space_group_name_H-M   'P 1'
#
loop_
_entity.id
_entity.type
_entity.pdbx_description
1 polymer ?
#
loop_
_entity_poly.entity_id
_entity_poly.type
_entity_poly.pdbx_seq_one_letter_code
_entity_poly.pdbx_strand_id
1 'polypeptide(L)'
;MSKVYVGMSADLVHPGHINILREAEKLGEVIVGLLTDEAIVSYKRLPFMSFEQRKEVIENIKGVNEVVAQYTLDYRPNLEKYKPDFVVHGDDWKEGVQSGTREQVINCLDQWNGKLIEVKYTQSISSTKLNQSLNEVGVTSDVRRARLRRLINAKPIVRILEAHNALSALIAENTTVERNGKSVSFDGVWSSSLTDSTAKGKPDIEAIDITSRINAVNDIFEVTTKPMIFDGDTGGKIEHFEFTVRSLDRIGVSAIIIEDKTGLKKNSLFGNDVFQTQDSVENFCEKISRGKASQISEDFMIIARIESLILESGMEDALMRADAYINAGADSIMIHSKNKDPKEIIEFMKKFREKDKFTPVVVVPSSFNSVTIEEFEKMGVNVVITANHMLRAAYPAMLKVAKSVLENGRSLEAEPDCMSIKEILEFIPGTK
;
A
#
# COMPACT_ATOMS: atom_id res chain seq x y z
N MET A 1 17.31 -36.48 -18.67
CA MET A 1 17.71 -36.17 -17.26
C MET A 1 16.47 -36.05 -16.44
N SER A 2 16.53 -36.36 -15.13
CA SER A 2 15.40 -36.16 -14.24
C SER A 2 15.09 -34.67 -14.11
N LYS A 3 13.81 -34.31 -13.99
CA LYS A 3 13.36 -32.93 -13.76
C LYS A 3 13.15 -32.69 -12.27
N VAL A 4 13.65 -31.58 -11.79
CA VAL A 4 13.54 -31.18 -10.38
C VAL A 4 12.84 -29.84 -10.30
N TYR A 5 11.76 -29.75 -9.52
CA TYR A 5 11.03 -28.52 -9.32
C TYR A 5 11.32 -27.93 -7.94
N VAL A 6 11.59 -26.62 -7.90
CA VAL A 6 11.85 -25.87 -6.65
C VAL A 6 10.95 -24.64 -6.60
N GLY A 7 9.94 -24.65 -5.76
CA GLY A 7 9.10 -23.45 -5.55
C GLY A 7 9.72 -22.51 -4.53
N MET A 8 9.82 -21.21 -4.85
CA MET A 8 10.36 -20.22 -3.93
C MET A 8 9.88 -18.80 -4.18
N SER A 9 9.88 -17.97 -3.13
CA SER A 9 9.64 -16.53 -3.26
C SER A 9 10.91 -15.77 -3.67
N ALA A 10 12.07 -16.25 -3.27
CA ALA A 10 13.40 -15.70 -3.59
C ALA A 10 13.54 -14.19 -3.33
N ASP A 11 12.82 -13.66 -2.34
CA ASP A 11 12.99 -12.29 -1.90
C ASP A 11 14.26 -12.22 -1.03
N LEU A 12 15.25 -11.41 -1.43
CA LEU A 12 16.57 -11.34 -0.80
C LEU A 12 17.24 -12.72 -0.73
N VAL A 13 17.77 -13.17 -1.86
CA VAL A 13 18.45 -14.47 -1.96
C VAL A 13 19.56 -14.58 -0.91
N HIS A 14 19.57 -15.70 -0.18
CA HIS A 14 20.51 -15.96 0.91
C HIS A 14 20.98 -17.43 0.88
N PRO A 15 22.01 -17.83 1.66
CA PRO A 15 22.56 -19.18 1.66
C PRO A 15 21.53 -20.31 1.79
N GLY A 16 20.40 -20.08 2.46
CA GLY A 16 19.32 -21.07 2.54
C GLY A 16 18.72 -21.44 1.18
N HIS A 17 18.46 -20.44 0.33
CA HIS A 17 18.00 -20.68 -1.06
C HIS A 17 19.06 -21.43 -1.89
N ILE A 18 20.33 -21.02 -1.75
CA ILE A 18 21.45 -21.66 -2.47
C ILE A 18 21.60 -23.13 -2.05
N ASN A 19 21.42 -23.45 -0.77
CA ASN A 19 21.50 -24.85 -0.31
C ASN A 19 20.40 -25.71 -0.91
N ILE A 20 19.17 -25.22 -1.01
CA ILE A 20 18.05 -25.92 -1.65
C ILE A 20 18.38 -26.17 -3.15
N LEU A 21 18.86 -25.15 -3.87
CA LEU A 21 19.22 -25.26 -5.28
C LEU A 21 20.38 -26.24 -5.52
N ARG A 22 21.40 -26.27 -4.64
CA ARG A 22 22.50 -27.23 -4.72
C ARG A 22 22.05 -28.68 -4.54
N GLU A 23 21.12 -28.91 -3.62
CA GLU A 23 20.56 -30.27 -3.44
C GLU A 23 19.69 -30.66 -4.66
N ALA A 24 18.94 -29.71 -5.23
CA ALA A 24 18.16 -29.93 -6.43
C ALA A 24 19.07 -30.26 -7.65
N GLU A 25 20.18 -29.52 -7.86
CA GLU A 25 21.15 -29.73 -8.95
C GLU A 25 21.73 -31.15 -8.95
N LYS A 26 21.91 -31.79 -7.79
CA LYS A 26 22.39 -33.16 -7.66
C LYS A 26 21.40 -34.18 -8.21
N LEU A 27 20.12 -33.86 -8.30
CA LEU A 27 19.05 -34.77 -8.68
C LEU A 27 18.68 -34.68 -10.17
N GLY A 28 18.96 -33.55 -10.85
CA GLY A 28 18.64 -33.36 -12.24
C GLY A 28 18.56 -31.92 -12.70
N GLU A 29 17.83 -31.67 -13.78
CA GLU A 29 17.57 -30.34 -14.33
C GLU A 29 16.59 -29.56 -13.41
N VAL A 30 17.06 -28.40 -12.94
CA VAL A 30 16.32 -27.59 -11.96
C VAL A 30 15.42 -26.59 -12.65
N ILE A 31 14.12 -26.72 -12.41
CA ILE A 31 13.07 -25.76 -12.79
C ILE A 31 12.66 -25.02 -11.51
N VAL A 32 12.87 -23.71 -11.47
CA VAL A 32 12.44 -22.88 -10.33
C VAL A 32 11.06 -22.30 -10.61
N GLY A 33 10.07 -22.67 -9.80
CA GLY A 33 8.76 -22.03 -9.72
C GLY A 33 8.85 -20.78 -8.86
N LEU A 34 9.06 -19.64 -9.48
CA LEU A 34 9.20 -18.36 -8.80
C LEU A 34 7.82 -17.74 -8.54
N LEU A 35 7.48 -17.55 -7.28
CA LEU A 35 6.20 -16.93 -6.88
C LEU A 35 6.11 -15.49 -7.41
N THR A 36 4.99 -15.15 -8.05
CA THR A 36 4.71 -13.77 -8.48
C THR A 36 4.48 -12.84 -7.28
N ASP A 37 4.48 -11.53 -7.49
CA ASP A 37 4.21 -10.57 -6.41
C ASP A 37 2.81 -10.79 -5.83
N GLU A 38 1.80 -11.09 -6.68
CA GLU A 38 0.43 -11.42 -6.27
C GLU A 38 0.38 -12.69 -5.40
N ALA A 39 1.09 -13.72 -5.79
CA ALA A 39 1.16 -14.95 -5.01
C ALA A 39 1.77 -14.69 -3.62
N ILE A 40 2.82 -13.88 -3.53
CA ILE A 40 3.49 -13.56 -2.28
C ILE A 40 2.61 -12.72 -1.37
N VAL A 41 1.96 -11.66 -1.87
CA VAL A 41 1.11 -10.79 -1.02
C VAL A 41 -0.17 -11.46 -0.53
N SER A 42 -0.52 -12.61 -1.09
CA SER A 42 -1.67 -13.40 -0.60
C SER A 42 -1.45 -13.98 0.81
N TYR A 43 -0.19 -14.10 1.26
CA TYR A 43 0.15 -14.71 2.56
C TYR A 43 1.21 -13.96 3.37
N LYS A 44 1.95 -13.02 2.77
CA LYS A 44 2.95 -12.19 3.46
C LYS A 44 3.10 -10.82 2.79
N ARG A 45 4.04 -10.00 3.27
CA ARG A 45 4.33 -8.67 2.72
C ARG A 45 4.80 -8.73 1.27
N LEU A 46 4.57 -7.63 0.53
CA LEU A 46 5.15 -7.42 -0.79
C LEU A 46 6.68 -7.60 -0.73
N PRO A 47 7.28 -8.39 -1.63
CA PRO A 47 8.71 -8.59 -1.66
C PRO A 47 9.46 -7.28 -1.93
N PHE A 48 10.72 -7.20 -1.46
CA PHE A 48 11.59 -6.05 -1.69
C PHE A 48 11.88 -5.86 -3.17
N MET A 49 12.31 -6.95 -3.85
CA MET A 49 12.53 -6.97 -5.29
C MET A 49 11.24 -7.33 -6.04
N SER A 50 11.03 -6.72 -7.22
CA SER A 50 9.94 -7.10 -8.12
C SER A 50 10.11 -8.52 -8.66
N PHE A 51 9.04 -9.09 -9.20
CA PHE A 51 9.10 -10.42 -9.84
C PHE A 51 10.20 -10.49 -10.89
N GLU A 52 10.32 -9.49 -11.76
CA GLU A 52 11.35 -9.47 -12.83
C GLU A 52 12.76 -9.41 -12.26
N GLN A 53 12.99 -8.57 -11.23
CA GLN A 53 14.30 -8.51 -10.56
C GLN A 53 14.66 -9.83 -9.88
N ARG A 54 13.71 -10.46 -9.19
CA ARG A 54 13.92 -11.78 -8.56
C ARG A 54 14.19 -12.87 -9.60
N LYS A 55 13.47 -12.81 -10.73
CA LYS A 55 13.62 -13.72 -11.85
C LYS A 55 15.03 -13.61 -12.44
N GLU A 56 15.49 -12.40 -12.75
CA GLU A 56 16.84 -12.16 -13.26
C GLU A 56 17.92 -12.70 -12.32
N VAL A 57 17.78 -12.48 -11.00
CA VAL A 57 18.73 -13.03 -10.02
C VAL A 57 18.75 -14.56 -10.05
N ILE A 58 17.58 -15.21 -10.04
CA ILE A 58 17.49 -16.68 -10.00
C ILE A 58 17.97 -17.33 -11.29
N GLU A 59 17.66 -16.76 -12.46
CA GLU A 59 18.12 -17.25 -13.76
C GLU A 59 19.65 -17.28 -13.87
N ASN A 60 20.36 -16.41 -13.13
CA ASN A 60 21.81 -16.32 -13.13
C ASN A 60 22.47 -17.11 -11.98
N ILE A 61 21.71 -17.88 -11.21
CA ILE A 61 22.28 -18.78 -10.20
C ILE A 61 22.72 -20.08 -10.87
N LYS A 62 23.97 -20.45 -10.62
CA LYS A 62 24.51 -21.73 -11.10
C LYS A 62 23.65 -22.91 -10.67
N GLY A 63 23.36 -23.83 -11.60
CA GLY A 63 22.54 -25.02 -11.36
C GLY A 63 21.05 -24.82 -11.61
N VAL A 64 20.59 -23.61 -11.92
CA VAL A 64 19.21 -23.33 -12.38
C VAL A 64 19.18 -23.47 -13.90
N ASN A 65 18.25 -24.27 -14.42
CA ASN A 65 18.08 -24.51 -15.86
C ASN A 65 16.92 -23.69 -16.45
N GLU A 66 15.84 -23.50 -15.68
CA GLU A 66 14.67 -22.76 -16.12
C GLU A 66 14.00 -22.06 -14.92
N VAL A 67 13.48 -20.84 -15.13
CA VAL A 67 12.66 -20.11 -14.16
C VAL A 67 11.28 -19.87 -14.76
N VAL A 68 10.26 -20.33 -14.05
CA VAL A 68 8.85 -20.22 -14.47
C VAL A 68 8.02 -19.49 -13.41
N ALA A 69 7.03 -18.73 -13.86
CA ALA A 69 6.14 -18.06 -12.92
C ALA A 69 5.25 -19.08 -12.17
N GLN A 70 5.10 -18.86 -10.85
CA GLN A 70 4.14 -19.55 -10.01
C GLN A 70 3.14 -18.53 -9.46
N TYR A 71 1.93 -18.55 -9.98
CA TYR A 71 0.91 -17.52 -9.75
C TYR A 71 0.16 -17.65 -8.43
N THR A 72 0.28 -18.79 -7.76
CA THR A 72 -0.39 -19.07 -6.49
C THR A 72 0.51 -19.90 -5.57
N LEU A 73 0.11 -20.05 -4.29
CA LEU A 73 0.76 -21.02 -3.38
C LEU A 73 0.46 -22.47 -3.73
N ASP A 74 -0.51 -22.72 -4.59
CA ASP A 74 -0.83 -24.05 -5.10
C ASP A 74 0.20 -24.45 -6.18
N TYR A 75 0.97 -25.46 -5.92
CA TYR A 75 2.00 -25.98 -6.83
C TYR A 75 1.43 -26.80 -7.99
N ARG A 76 0.22 -27.35 -7.82
CA ARG A 76 -0.36 -28.32 -8.76
C ARG A 76 -0.34 -27.86 -10.23
N PRO A 77 -0.72 -26.62 -10.59
CA PRO A 77 -0.69 -26.19 -11.99
C PRO A 77 0.66 -26.33 -12.65
N ASN A 78 1.74 -25.97 -11.94
CA ASN A 78 3.09 -26.13 -12.46
C ASN A 78 3.56 -27.58 -12.41
N LEU A 79 3.27 -28.32 -11.33
CA LEU A 79 3.63 -29.72 -11.21
C LEU A 79 2.98 -30.59 -12.31
N GLU A 80 1.71 -30.40 -12.59
CA GLU A 80 0.98 -31.09 -13.66
C GLU A 80 1.54 -30.77 -15.05
N LYS A 81 1.96 -29.51 -15.27
CA LYS A 81 2.55 -29.07 -16.52
C LYS A 81 3.94 -29.65 -16.76
N TYR A 82 4.81 -29.60 -15.76
CA TYR A 82 6.23 -29.99 -15.92
C TYR A 82 6.51 -31.43 -15.55
N LYS A 83 5.64 -32.07 -14.76
CA LYS A 83 5.73 -33.46 -14.24
C LYS A 83 7.13 -33.80 -13.75
N PRO A 84 7.66 -33.07 -12.73
CA PRO A 84 8.99 -33.29 -12.24
C PRO A 84 9.11 -34.64 -11.53
N ASP A 85 10.28 -35.29 -11.65
CA ASP A 85 10.60 -36.49 -10.89
C ASP A 85 10.79 -36.20 -9.40
N PHE A 86 11.27 -34.97 -9.10
CA PHE A 86 11.50 -34.52 -7.73
C PHE A 86 10.95 -33.10 -7.52
N VAL A 87 10.38 -32.87 -6.35
CA VAL A 87 10.21 -31.53 -5.80
C VAL A 87 11.16 -31.38 -4.63
N VAL A 88 11.93 -30.29 -4.58
CA VAL A 88 12.87 -29.99 -3.50
C VAL A 88 12.40 -28.75 -2.76
N HIS A 89 12.27 -28.81 -1.45
CA HIS A 89 11.85 -27.71 -0.57
C HIS A 89 12.57 -27.76 0.77
N GLY A 90 12.60 -26.61 1.48
CA GLY A 90 13.03 -26.60 2.88
C GLY A 90 12.03 -27.36 3.77
N ASP A 91 12.48 -27.87 4.90
CA ASP A 91 11.62 -28.61 5.85
C ASP A 91 10.78 -27.70 6.77
N ASP A 92 10.88 -26.38 6.57
CA ASP A 92 10.14 -25.33 7.31
C ASP A 92 8.64 -25.26 7.00
N TRP A 93 8.17 -25.89 5.93
CA TRP A 93 6.75 -25.92 5.56
C TRP A 93 5.94 -27.07 6.21
N LYS A 94 6.57 -27.87 7.06
CA LYS A 94 5.88 -28.96 7.81
C LYS A 94 4.85 -28.41 8.79
N GLU A 95 5.03 -27.19 9.23
CA GLU A 95 4.18 -26.49 10.18
C GLU A 95 3.68 -25.16 9.60
N GLY A 96 2.56 -24.64 10.13
CA GLY A 96 2.02 -23.34 9.76
C GLY A 96 1.21 -23.31 8.46
N VAL A 97 1.14 -22.15 7.83
CA VAL A 97 0.25 -21.84 6.68
C VAL A 97 0.52 -22.74 5.45
N GLN A 98 1.72 -23.27 5.31
CA GLN A 98 2.12 -24.08 4.15
C GLN A 98 2.01 -25.58 4.34
N SER A 99 1.59 -26.07 5.50
CA SER A 99 1.44 -27.52 5.76
C SER A 99 0.45 -28.18 4.80
N GLY A 100 -0.66 -27.52 4.50
CA GLY A 100 -1.63 -27.99 3.49
C GLY A 100 -1.06 -28.05 2.07
N THR A 101 -0.17 -27.11 1.71
CA THR A 101 0.53 -27.09 0.41
C THR A 101 1.46 -28.31 0.29
N ARG A 102 2.15 -28.68 1.36
CA ARG A 102 3.03 -29.84 1.40
C ARG A 102 2.26 -31.14 1.07
N GLU A 103 1.09 -31.34 1.68
CA GLU A 103 0.24 -32.53 1.40
C GLU A 103 -0.25 -32.54 -0.05
N GLN A 104 -0.66 -31.39 -0.57
CA GLN A 104 -1.07 -31.26 -1.96
C GLN A 104 0.06 -31.62 -2.94
N VAL A 105 1.29 -31.21 -2.66
CA VAL A 105 2.47 -31.55 -3.47
C VAL A 105 2.71 -33.06 -3.46
N ILE A 106 2.68 -33.72 -2.31
CA ILE A 106 2.85 -35.16 -2.18
C ILE A 106 1.78 -35.89 -3.00
N ASN A 107 0.51 -35.58 -2.78
CA ASN A 107 -0.62 -36.20 -3.50
C ASN A 107 -0.55 -35.96 -5.03
N CYS A 108 -0.01 -34.85 -5.46
CA CYS A 108 0.17 -34.55 -6.87
C CYS A 108 1.31 -35.39 -7.48
N LEU A 109 2.45 -35.49 -6.80
CA LEU A 109 3.61 -36.26 -7.23
C LEU A 109 3.33 -37.77 -7.34
N ASP A 110 2.50 -38.30 -6.44
CA ASP A 110 2.09 -39.72 -6.43
C ASP A 110 1.43 -40.15 -7.75
N GLN A 111 0.82 -39.24 -8.49
CA GLN A 111 0.16 -39.54 -9.77
C GLN A 111 1.14 -40.01 -10.87
N TRP A 112 2.43 -39.70 -10.74
CA TRP A 112 3.48 -40.14 -11.70
C TRP A 112 4.74 -40.69 -11.01
N ASN A 113 4.63 -41.15 -9.76
CA ASN A 113 5.74 -41.69 -8.94
C ASN A 113 6.86 -40.66 -8.66
N GLY A 114 6.55 -39.36 -8.69
CA GLY A 114 7.49 -38.30 -8.28
C GLY A 114 7.73 -38.32 -6.76
N LYS A 115 8.81 -37.67 -6.32
CA LYS A 115 9.19 -37.68 -4.89
C LYS A 115 9.43 -36.27 -4.37
N LEU A 116 8.99 -36.03 -3.13
CA LEU A 116 9.35 -34.83 -2.37
C LEU A 116 10.67 -35.06 -1.62
N ILE A 117 11.63 -34.17 -1.77
CA ILE A 117 12.90 -34.13 -1.05
C ILE A 117 12.91 -32.89 -0.18
N GLU A 118 13.06 -33.08 1.12
CA GLU A 118 13.10 -31.99 2.09
C GLU A 118 14.52 -31.73 2.58
N VAL A 119 14.99 -30.49 2.39
CA VAL A 119 16.31 -30.03 2.79
C VAL A 119 16.22 -29.36 4.16
N LYS A 120 17.14 -29.70 5.06
CA LYS A 120 17.17 -29.14 6.39
C LYS A 120 17.31 -27.63 6.37
N TYR A 121 16.45 -26.94 7.11
CA TYR A 121 16.43 -25.47 7.18
C TYR A 121 17.75 -24.89 7.68
N THR A 122 18.21 -23.82 7.04
CA THR A 122 19.48 -23.12 7.38
C THR A 122 19.19 -22.13 8.51
N GLN A 123 19.60 -22.42 9.73
CA GLN A 123 19.17 -21.73 10.95
C GLN A 123 19.66 -20.28 11.11
N SER A 124 20.63 -19.77 10.45
CA SER A 124 21.23 -18.47 10.78
C SER A 124 20.64 -17.28 10.03
N ILE A 125 19.95 -17.50 8.90
CA ILE A 125 19.48 -16.44 8.02
C ILE A 125 18.13 -16.81 7.38
N SER A 126 17.23 -15.84 7.32
CA SER A 126 15.95 -15.99 6.59
C SER A 126 15.57 -14.67 5.93
N SER A 127 14.76 -14.73 4.86
CA SER A 127 14.20 -13.53 4.24
C SER A 127 13.43 -12.66 5.24
N THR A 128 12.77 -13.26 6.24
CA THR A 128 12.07 -12.52 7.29
C THR A 128 13.02 -11.68 8.14
N LYS A 129 14.16 -12.27 8.60
CA LYS A 129 15.17 -11.53 9.37
C LYS A 129 15.83 -10.42 8.56
N LEU A 130 16.13 -10.69 7.28
CA LEU A 130 16.70 -9.67 6.38
C LEU A 130 15.72 -8.52 6.14
N ASN A 131 14.43 -8.82 5.93
CA ASN A 131 13.40 -7.79 5.79
C ASN A 131 13.20 -6.99 7.08
N GLN A 132 13.30 -7.60 8.25
CA GLN A 132 13.24 -6.91 9.53
C GLN A 132 14.43 -5.94 9.69
N SER A 133 15.63 -6.36 9.37
CA SER A 133 16.81 -5.48 9.39
C SER A 133 16.70 -4.33 8.38
N LEU A 134 16.12 -4.57 7.20
CA LEU A 134 15.84 -3.50 6.24
C LEU A 134 14.81 -2.48 6.76
N ASN A 135 13.80 -2.93 7.52
CA ASN A 135 12.86 -2.02 8.16
C ASN A 135 13.53 -1.15 9.22
N GLU A 136 14.53 -1.68 9.93
CA GLU A 136 15.33 -0.92 10.92
C GLU A 136 16.24 0.12 10.27
N VAL A 137 16.80 -0.18 9.09
CA VAL A 137 17.67 0.73 8.32
C VAL A 137 16.86 1.74 7.48
N GLY A 138 15.60 1.43 7.20
CA GLY A 138 14.74 2.21 6.30
C GLY A 138 14.82 1.76 4.84
N VAL A 139 14.07 2.42 3.98
CA VAL A 139 14.06 2.17 2.54
C VAL A 139 14.46 3.43 1.78
N THR A 140 15.11 3.25 0.64
CA THR A 140 15.44 4.36 -0.26
C THR A 140 14.17 4.99 -0.84
N SER A 141 14.28 6.26 -1.26
CA SER A 141 13.16 6.99 -1.88
C SER A 141 12.61 6.25 -3.10
N ASP A 142 13.45 5.59 -3.90
CA ASP A 142 13.03 4.85 -5.10
C ASP A 142 12.16 3.64 -4.75
N VAL A 143 12.58 2.86 -3.76
CA VAL A 143 11.83 1.69 -3.30
C VAL A 143 10.48 2.10 -2.72
N ARG A 144 10.43 3.16 -1.91
CA ARG A 144 9.18 3.65 -1.31
C ARG A 144 8.23 4.16 -2.38
N ARG A 145 8.72 4.95 -3.34
CA ARG A 145 7.96 5.52 -4.45
C ARG A 145 7.30 4.44 -5.28
N ALA A 146 8.04 3.44 -5.73
CA ALA A 146 7.54 2.34 -6.55
C ALA A 146 6.54 1.43 -5.82
N ARG A 147 6.57 1.40 -4.49
CA ARG A 147 5.83 0.42 -3.68
C ARG A 147 4.31 0.54 -3.82
N LEU A 148 3.75 1.75 -3.97
CA LEU A 148 2.31 1.93 -4.11
C LEU A 148 1.79 1.30 -5.40
N ARG A 149 2.43 1.58 -6.54
CA ARG A 149 2.04 1.02 -7.85
C ARG A 149 2.14 -0.51 -7.82
N ARG A 150 3.21 -1.06 -7.27
CA ARG A 150 3.37 -2.51 -7.10
C ARG A 150 2.28 -3.12 -6.20
N LEU A 151 1.90 -2.45 -5.11
CA LEU A 151 0.80 -2.91 -4.23
C LEU A 151 -0.55 -2.90 -4.95
N ILE A 152 -0.86 -1.86 -5.72
CA ILE A 152 -2.10 -1.76 -6.50
C ILE A 152 -2.16 -2.90 -7.53
N ASN A 153 -1.05 -3.24 -8.17
CA ASN A 153 -0.99 -4.32 -9.15
C ASN A 153 -1.07 -5.72 -8.51
N ALA A 154 -0.52 -5.88 -7.29
CA ALA A 154 -0.38 -7.17 -6.64
C ALA A 154 -1.54 -7.52 -5.69
N LYS A 155 -2.30 -6.54 -5.21
CA LYS A 155 -3.39 -6.74 -4.25
C LYS A 155 -4.74 -6.36 -4.86
N PRO A 156 -5.80 -7.11 -4.54
CA PRO A 156 -7.13 -6.73 -4.98
C PRO A 156 -7.58 -5.39 -4.39
N ILE A 157 -7.10 -5.06 -3.17
CA ILE A 157 -7.39 -3.79 -2.50
C ILE A 157 -6.24 -3.37 -1.58
N VAL A 158 -5.90 -2.09 -1.60
CA VAL A 158 -4.84 -1.46 -0.81
C VAL A 158 -5.45 -0.61 0.31
N ARG A 159 -5.00 -0.80 1.55
CA ARG A 159 -5.51 -0.13 2.75
C ARG A 159 -4.55 0.94 3.20
N ILE A 160 -4.99 2.18 3.21
CA ILE A 160 -4.18 3.36 3.57
C ILE A 160 -4.74 3.98 4.84
N LEU A 161 -3.88 4.26 5.83
CA LEU A 161 -4.24 4.97 7.06
C LEU A 161 -3.63 6.37 7.09
N GLU A 162 -4.38 7.32 7.59
CA GLU A 162 -3.90 8.67 7.82
C GLU A 162 -2.75 8.71 8.82
N ALA A 163 -1.71 9.52 8.49
CA ALA A 163 -0.62 9.84 9.39
C ALA A 163 -0.26 11.32 9.27
N HIS A 164 -0.36 12.05 10.38
CA HIS A 164 -0.09 13.50 10.47
C HIS A 164 1.22 13.83 11.19
N ASN A 165 1.91 12.82 11.73
CA ASN A 165 3.21 12.92 12.37
C ASN A 165 3.87 11.54 12.47
N ALA A 166 5.11 11.49 12.95
CA ALA A 166 5.86 10.25 13.12
C ALA A 166 5.15 9.25 14.05
N LEU A 167 4.51 9.69 15.13
CA LEU A 167 3.79 8.78 16.05
C LEU A 167 2.63 8.06 15.35
N SER A 168 1.79 8.79 14.62
CA SER A 168 0.67 8.18 13.89
C SER A 168 1.16 7.27 12.75
N ALA A 169 2.29 7.61 12.12
CA ALA A 169 2.93 6.76 11.12
C ALA A 169 3.48 5.45 11.72
N LEU A 170 4.08 5.54 12.91
CA LEU A 170 4.58 4.36 13.65
C LEU A 170 3.43 3.41 14.02
N ILE A 171 2.27 3.95 14.41
CA ILE A 171 1.06 3.17 14.63
C ILE A 171 0.61 2.48 13.33
N ALA A 172 0.57 3.21 12.21
CA ALA A 172 0.21 2.65 10.91
C ALA A 172 1.19 1.55 10.45
N GLU A 173 2.50 1.71 10.73
CA GLU A 173 3.54 0.74 10.39
C GLU A 173 3.34 -0.58 11.14
N ASN A 174 3.07 -0.52 12.47
CA ASN A 174 3.12 -1.67 13.34
C ASN A 174 1.75 -2.34 13.61
N THR A 175 0.64 -1.66 13.29
CA THR A 175 -0.69 -2.24 13.54
C THR A 175 -0.96 -3.44 12.66
N THR A 176 -1.18 -4.58 13.28
CA THR A 176 -1.52 -5.84 12.63
C THR A 176 -2.61 -6.55 13.45
N VAL A 177 -3.59 -7.10 12.77
CA VAL A 177 -4.68 -7.85 13.40
C VAL A 177 -4.93 -9.17 12.65
N GLU A 178 -5.39 -10.19 13.36
CA GLU A 178 -5.89 -11.40 12.74
C GLU A 178 -7.36 -11.23 12.36
N ARG A 179 -7.66 -11.43 11.07
CA ARG A 179 -9.03 -11.35 10.54
C ARG A 179 -9.28 -12.49 9.55
N ASN A 180 -10.28 -13.32 9.83
CA ASN A 180 -10.62 -14.49 9.00
C ASN A 180 -9.42 -15.45 8.79
N GLY A 181 -8.59 -15.65 9.82
CA GLY A 181 -7.41 -16.53 9.77
C GLY A 181 -6.26 -15.96 8.93
N LYS A 182 -6.28 -14.67 8.60
CA LYS A 182 -5.21 -13.96 7.89
C LYS A 182 -4.73 -12.78 8.70
N SER A 183 -3.42 -12.56 8.69
CA SER A 183 -2.80 -11.35 9.23
C SER A 183 -3.08 -10.16 8.31
N VAL A 184 -3.68 -9.11 8.84
CA VAL A 184 -4.08 -7.91 8.10
C VAL A 184 -3.40 -6.69 8.71
N SER A 185 -2.77 -5.87 7.87
CA SER A 185 -2.13 -4.61 8.23
C SER A 185 -2.50 -3.51 7.22
N PHE A 186 -2.14 -2.27 7.54
CA PHE A 186 -2.19 -1.18 6.56
C PHE A 186 -1.04 -1.32 5.55
N ASP A 187 -1.30 -0.95 4.31
CA ASP A 187 -0.37 -1.08 3.19
C ASP A 187 0.44 0.19 2.93
N GLY A 188 -0.10 1.34 3.35
CA GLY A 188 0.51 2.65 3.16
C GLY A 188 -0.06 3.69 4.11
N VAL A 189 0.46 4.91 3.98
CA VAL A 189 0.05 6.07 4.78
C VAL A 189 -0.50 7.19 3.90
N TRP A 190 -1.37 8.03 4.48
CA TRP A 190 -1.99 9.18 3.86
C TRP A 190 -1.61 10.45 4.63
N SER A 191 -0.94 11.40 3.97
CA SER A 191 -0.73 12.75 4.49
C SER A 191 -1.90 13.63 4.08
N SER A 192 -2.85 13.81 4.98
CA SER A 192 -4.06 14.61 4.77
C SER A 192 -3.79 16.09 5.07
N SER A 193 -4.23 16.99 4.20
CA SER A 193 -4.15 18.43 4.46
C SER A 193 -5.00 18.86 5.65
N LEU A 194 -6.17 18.23 5.84
CA LEU A 194 -7.02 18.48 7.01
C LEU A 194 -6.30 18.15 8.31
N THR A 195 -5.69 16.98 8.42
CA THR A 195 -5.05 16.57 9.68
C THR A 195 -3.71 17.27 9.88
N ASP A 196 -2.93 17.55 8.82
CA ASP A 196 -1.73 18.36 8.88
C ASP A 196 -2.03 19.79 9.38
N SER A 197 -3.09 20.42 8.86
CA SER A 197 -3.52 21.74 9.26
C SER A 197 -4.00 21.76 10.71
N THR A 198 -4.89 20.84 11.08
CA THR A 198 -5.47 20.76 12.42
C THR A 198 -4.40 20.48 13.49
N ALA A 199 -3.44 19.57 13.20
CA ALA A 199 -2.33 19.27 14.10
C ALA A 199 -1.43 20.50 14.37
N LYS A 200 -1.41 21.47 13.45
CA LYS A 200 -0.68 22.74 13.57
C LYS A 200 -1.57 23.93 14.04
N GLY A 201 -2.82 23.65 14.43
CA GLY A 201 -3.79 24.67 14.89
C GLY A 201 -4.20 25.65 13.78
N LYS A 202 -4.17 25.23 12.51
CA LYS A 202 -4.53 26.06 11.36
C LYS A 202 -5.77 25.50 10.64
N PRO A 203 -6.57 26.38 9.98
CA PRO A 203 -7.70 25.92 9.19
C PRO A 203 -7.24 25.17 7.92
N ASP A 204 -8.07 24.24 7.43
CA ASP A 204 -7.86 23.45 6.22
C ASP A 204 -8.25 24.26 4.96
N ILE A 205 -7.41 25.23 4.62
CA ILE A 205 -7.60 26.19 3.50
C ILE A 205 -6.28 26.45 2.75
N GLU A 206 -5.41 25.43 2.64
CA GLU A 206 -4.05 25.58 2.12
C GLU A 206 -3.19 26.60 2.92
N ALA A 207 -3.50 26.78 4.23
CA ALA A 207 -2.78 27.70 5.10
C ALA A 207 -1.38 27.22 5.49
N ILE A 208 -1.07 25.95 5.23
CA ILE A 208 0.26 25.37 5.43
C ILE A 208 0.93 25.24 4.08
N ASP A 209 2.07 25.88 3.96
CA ASP A 209 2.87 25.84 2.75
C ASP A 209 3.47 24.42 2.50
N ILE A 210 3.78 24.15 1.24
CA ILE A 210 4.27 22.84 0.80
C ILE A 210 5.59 22.46 1.49
N THR A 211 6.48 23.42 1.79
CA THR A 211 7.77 23.15 2.44
C THR A 211 7.56 22.62 3.87
N SER A 212 6.64 23.27 4.61
CA SER A 212 6.26 22.82 5.95
C SER A 212 5.63 21.43 5.95
N ARG A 213 4.86 21.09 4.90
CA ARG A 213 4.27 19.77 4.73
C ARG A 213 5.33 18.72 4.36
N ILE A 214 6.30 19.05 3.49
CA ILE A 214 7.43 18.19 3.15
C ILE A 214 8.27 17.86 4.39
N ASN A 215 8.48 18.81 5.31
CA ASN A 215 9.20 18.54 6.56
C ASN A 215 8.45 17.50 7.41
N ALA A 216 7.13 17.61 7.53
CA ALA A 216 6.31 16.59 8.24
C ALA A 216 6.37 15.22 7.53
N VAL A 217 6.43 15.18 6.19
CA VAL A 217 6.63 13.94 5.43
C VAL A 217 7.98 13.31 5.76
N ASN A 218 9.05 14.09 5.88
CA ASN A 218 10.36 13.58 6.26
C ASN A 218 10.34 12.95 7.67
N ASP A 219 9.70 13.61 8.66
CA ASP A 219 9.55 13.05 10.00
C ASP A 219 8.78 11.71 9.98
N ILE A 220 7.75 11.60 9.15
CA ILE A 220 7.00 10.35 8.94
C ILE A 220 7.90 9.28 8.33
N PHE A 221 8.73 9.63 7.35
CA PHE A 221 9.59 8.69 6.66
C PHE A 221 10.74 8.12 7.49
N GLU A 222 11.10 8.78 8.61
CA GLU A 222 12.05 8.23 9.58
C GLU A 222 11.54 6.96 10.29
N VAL A 223 10.21 6.77 10.35
CA VAL A 223 9.60 5.71 11.16
C VAL A 223 8.77 4.69 10.36
N THR A 224 8.63 4.88 9.06
CA THR A 224 7.84 3.96 8.21
C THR A 224 8.53 3.65 6.89
N THR A 225 8.42 2.39 6.48
CA THR A 225 8.84 1.92 5.16
C THR A 225 7.68 1.89 4.15
N LYS A 226 6.47 2.22 4.59
CA LYS A 226 5.26 2.18 3.76
C LYS A 226 5.25 3.28 2.70
N PRO A 227 4.59 3.05 1.56
CA PRO A 227 4.35 4.09 0.57
C PRO A 227 3.42 5.17 1.13
N MET A 228 3.58 6.40 0.63
CA MET A 228 2.73 7.52 1.02
C MET A 228 1.95 8.07 -0.17
N ILE A 229 0.67 8.33 0.07
CA ILE A 229 -0.17 9.17 -0.78
C ILE A 229 -0.28 10.54 -0.10
N PHE A 230 -0.01 11.61 -0.84
CA PHE A 230 -0.01 12.99 -0.36
C PHE A 230 -1.26 13.74 -0.87
N ASP A 231 -1.97 14.42 0.03
CA ASP A 231 -3.07 15.31 -0.31
C ASP A 231 -2.51 16.63 -0.86
N GLY A 232 -2.60 16.81 -2.15
CA GLY A 232 -2.12 17.98 -2.86
C GLY A 232 -3.12 19.14 -2.92
N ASP A 233 -4.26 19.00 -2.25
CA ASP A 233 -5.35 19.99 -2.29
C ASP A 233 -5.80 20.25 -3.75
N THR A 234 -5.88 21.50 -4.19
CA THR A 234 -6.17 21.86 -5.60
C THR A 234 -4.95 21.73 -6.52
N GLY A 235 -3.78 21.45 -5.97
CA GLY A 235 -2.50 21.51 -6.68
C GLY A 235 -1.99 22.94 -6.89
N GLY A 236 -2.77 23.95 -6.52
CA GLY A 236 -2.41 25.36 -6.71
C GLY A 236 -2.31 25.76 -8.18
N LYS A 237 -1.45 26.76 -8.47
CA LYS A 237 -1.14 27.17 -9.85
C LYS A 237 -0.34 26.08 -10.57
N ILE A 238 -0.58 25.91 -11.86
CA ILE A 238 0.04 24.85 -12.68
C ILE A 238 1.56 24.91 -12.58
N GLU A 239 2.16 26.10 -12.69
CA GLU A 239 3.61 26.30 -12.64
C GLU A 239 4.20 25.90 -11.25
N HIS A 240 3.46 26.11 -10.16
CA HIS A 240 3.89 25.69 -8.82
C HIS A 240 3.69 24.20 -8.63
N PHE A 241 2.65 23.62 -9.22
CA PHE A 241 2.37 22.19 -9.16
C PHE A 241 3.52 21.36 -9.74
N GLU A 242 4.13 21.80 -10.83
CA GLU A 242 5.30 21.14 -11.41
C GLU A 242 6.45 20.99 -10.40
N PHE A 243 6.73 22.05 -9.62
CA PHE A 243 7.77 22.01 -8.59
C PHE A 243 7.35 21.14 -7.38
N THR A 244 6.06 21.16 -7.03
CA THR A 244 5.52 20.28 -5.99
C THR A 244 5.70 18.82 -6.37
N VAL A 245 5.34 18.43 -7.59
CA VAL A 245 5.54 17.07 -8.11
C VAL A 245 7.01 16.65 -8.02
N ARG A 246 7.94 17.47 -8.54
CA ARG A 246 9.39 17.17 -8.47
C ARG A 246 9.90 17.00 -7.03
N SER A 247 9.41 17.83 -6.11
CA SER A 247 9.85 17.79 -4.71
C SER A 247 9.36 16.54 -4.01
N LEU A 248 8.10 16.18 -4.18
CA LEU A 248 7.49 14.99 -3.59
C LEU A 248 8.07 13.70 -4.19
N ASP A 249 8.23 13.66 -5.51
CA ASP A 249 8.85 12.54 -6.22
C ASP A 249 10.28 12.29 -5.71
N ARG A 250 11.11 13.34 -5.60
CA ARG A 250 12.49 13.24 -5.14
C ARG A 250 12.62 12.67 -3.72
N ILE A 251 11.73 13.03 -2.79
CA ILE A 251 11.78 12.54 -1.40
C ILE A 251 11.17 11.15 -1.24
N GLY A 252 10.57 10.58 -2.31
CA GLY A 252 10.04 9.21 -2.29
C GLY A 252 8.57 9.09 -1.90
N VAL A 253 7.78 10.16 -2.00
CA VAL A 253 6.31 10.07 -1.98
C VAL A 253 5.86 9.24 -3.18
N SER A 254 4.87 8.38 -3.00
CA SER A 254 4.44 7.45 -4.04
C SER A 254 3.36 8.02 -4.95
N ALA A 255 2.51 8.90 -4.41
CA ALA A 255 1.44 9.54 -5.18
C ALA A 255 1.05 10.90 -4.59
N ILE A 256 0.56 11.77 -5.44
CA ILE A 256 -0.17 12.98 -5.07
C ILE A 256 -1.62 12.89 -5.55
N ILE A 257 -2.57 13.26 -4.69
CA ILE A 257 -3.97 13.49 -5.08
C ILE A 257 -4.20 14.98 -5.24
N ILE A 258 -4.81 15.41 -6.34
CA ILE A 258 -5.26 16.78 -6.54
C ILE A 258 -6.75 16.80 -6.90
N GLU A 259 -7.50 17.77 -6.34
CA GLU A 259 -8.94 17.93 -6.58
C GLU A 259 -9.24 18.96 -7.65
N ASP A 260 -10.24 18.69 -8.48
CA ASP A 260 -10.67 19.54 -9.59
C ASP A 260 -11.52 20.74 -9.13
N LYS A 261 -10.97 21.51 -8.17
CA LYS A 261 -11.54 22.76 -7.66
C LYS A 261 -10.60 23.95 -7.88
N THR A 262 -11.16 25.14 -7.90
CA THR A 262 -10.44 26.41 -8.02
C THR A 262 -10.66 27.32 -6.83
N GLY A 263 -9.80 28.34 -6.70
CA GLY A 263 -9.87 29.32 -5.63
C GLY A 263 -9.29 28.81 -4.31
N LEU A 264 -9.69 29.44 -3.21
CA LEU A 264 -9.29 29.02 -1.88
C LEU A 264 -9.94 27.67 -1.55
N LYS A 265 -9.13 26.70 -1.16
CA LYS A 265 -9.62 25.38 -0.73
C LYS A 265 -10.74 25.48 0.29
N LYS A 266 -11.77 24.69 0.10
CA LYS A 266 -12.84 24.40 1.05
C LYS A 266 -12.97 22.91 1.24
N ASN A 267 -13.18 22.47 2.46
CA ASN A 267 -13.36 21.03 2.71
C ASN A 267 -14.63 20.53 2.01
N SER A 268 -14.50 19.46 1.25
CA SER A 268 -15.57 18.89 0.41
C SER A 268 -16.78 18.44 1.22
N LEU A 269 -16.61 18.08 2.50
CA LEU A 269 -17.72 17.66 3.35
C LEU A 269 -18.73 18.79 3.68
N PHE A 270 -18.34 20.06 3.46
CA PHE A 270 -19.30 21.18 3.50
C PHE A 270 -20.23 21.17 2.27
N GLY A 271 -19.85 20.50 1.17
CA GLY A 271 -20.64 20.50 -0.06
C GLY A 271 -21.01 21.92 -0.50
N ASN A 272 -22.28 22.16 -0.78
CA ASN A 272 -22.81 23.47 -1.20
C ASN A 272 -23.16 24.42 -0.02
N ASP A 273 -22.90 24.03 1.23
CA ASP A 273 -23.04 24.93 2.38
C ASP A 273 -22.04 26.08 2.36
N VAL A 274 -20.94 25.91 1.60
CA VAL A 274 -19.96 26.95 1.31
C VAL A 274 -19.75 27.04 -0.20
N PHE A 275 -19.52 28.27 -0.69
CA PHE A 275 -19.25 28.47 -2.12
C PHE A 275 -17.96 27.77 -2.53
N GLN A 276 -18.05 26.87 -3.48
CA GLN A 276 -16.93 26.14 -4.09
C GLN A 276 -17.12 26.11 -5.61
N THR A 277 -16.04 26.21 -6.35
CA THR A 277 -16.06 26.21 -7.83
C THR A 277 -15.26 25.03 -8.33
N GLN A 278 -15.86 24.20 -9.18
CA GLN A 278 -15.18 23.16 -9.90
C GLN A 278 -14.34 23.79 -11.03
N ASP A 279 -13.14 23.26 -11.25
CA ASP A 279 -12.25 23.69 -12.34
C ASP A 279 -12.81 23.26 -13.70
N SER A 280 -12.44 23.98 -14.77
CA SER A 280 -12.72 23.48 -16.11
C SER A 280 -11.97 22.18 -16.38
N VAL A 281 -12.54 21.34 -17.21
CA VAL A 281 -11.91 20.05 -17.59
C VAL A 281 -10.57 20.33 -18.28
N GLU A 282 -10.53 21.33 -19.15
CA GLU A 282 -9.34 21.69 -19.92
C GLU A 282 -8.18 22.14 -19.00
N ASN A 283 -8.46 23.05 -18.04
CA ASN A 283 -7.44 23.56 -17.12
C ASN A 283 -6.92 22.46 -16.19
N PHE A 284 -7.79 21.61 -15.70
CA PHE A 284 -7.37 20.51 -14.83
C PHE A 284 -6.62 19.43 -15.60
N CYS A 285 -7.00 19.12 -16.86
CA CYS A 285 -6.24 18.24 -17.75
C CYS A 285 -4.84 18.81 -18.06
N GLU A 286 -4.72 20.13 -18.30
CA GLU A 286 -3.41 20.76 -18.47
C GLU A 286 -2.55 20.60 -17.22
N LYS A 287 -3.13 20.84 -16.02
CA LYS A 287 -2.43 20.63 -14.73
C LYS A 287 -1.90 19.21 -14.58
N ILE A 288 -2.74 18.20 -14.88
CA ILE A 288 -2.33 16.79 -14.85
C ILE A 288 -1.20 16.54 -15.83
N SER A 289 -1.34 16.94 -17.08
CA SER A 289 -0.33 16.68 -18.13
C SER A 289 1.01 17.33 -17.81
N ARG A 290 1.02 18.57 -17.31
CA ARG A 290 2.25 19.26 -16.90
C ARG A 290 2.86 18.65 -15.64
N GLY A 291 2.05 18.22 -14.69
CA GLY A 291 2.51 17.42 -13.55
C GLY A 291 3.18 16.13 -13.99
N LYS A 292 2.58 15.39 -14.91
CA LYS A 292 3.15 14.16 -15.49
C LYS A 292 4.49 14.41 -16.19
N ALA A 293 4.57 15.48 -16.99
CA ALA A 293 5.80 15.86 -17.67
C ALA A 293 6.92 16.31 -16.71
N SER A 294 6.57 16.66 -15.47
CA SER A 294 7.50 17.12 -14.44
C SER A 294 8.01 16.00 -13.52
N GLN A 295 7.49 14.79 -13.63
CA GLN A 295 7.94 13.64 -12.85
C GLN A 295 9.42 13.33 -13.12
N ILE A 296 10.10 12.86 -12.08
CA ILE A 296 11.48 12.33 -12.14
C ILE A 296 11.43 10.82 -12.42
N SER A 297 10.43 10.16 -11.89
CA SER A 297 10.23 8.71 -12.00
C SER A 297 8.81 8.37 -12.48
N GLU A 298 8.70 7.37 -13.35
CA GLU A 298 7.41 6.83 -13.80
C GLU A 298 6.62 6.17 -12.66
N ASP A 299 7.28 5.80 -11.58
CA ASP A 299 6.65 5.20 -10.40
C ASP A 299 5.81 6.17 -9.58
N PHE A 300 6.12 7.47 -9.61
CA PHE A 300 5.32 8.49 -8.94
C PHE A 300 3.96 8.61 -9.63
N MET A 301 2.87 8.66 -8.85
CA MET A 301 1.51 8.67 -9.39
C MET A 301 0.84 10.03 -9.17
N ILE A 302 0.09 10.50 -10.17
CA ILE A 302 -0.85 11.60 -10.04
C ILE A 302 -2.27 11.03 -10.05
N ILE A 303 -3.01 11.28 -8.98
CA ILE A 303 -4.38 10.80 -8.77
C ILE A 303 -5.32 11.99 -8.90
N ALA A 304 -6.23 11.93 -9.87
CA ALA A 304 -7.20 12.99 -10.11
C ALA A 304 -8.45 12.78 -9.24
N ARG A 305 -8.73 13.72 -8.32
CA ARG A 305 -9.91 13.69 -7.47
C ARG A 305 -11.02 14.49 -8.11
N ILE A 306 -12.16 13.81 -8.32
CA ILE A 306 -13.34 14.32 -8.98
C ILE A 306 -14.35 14.78 -7.94
N GLU A 307 -14.70 16.06 -7.96
CA GLU A 307 -15.61 16.68 -6.99
C GLU A 307 -17.05 16.85 -7.53
N SER A 308 -17.37 16.31 -8.71
CA SER A 308 -18.67 16.46 -9.36
C SER A 308 -19.85 16.03 -8.48
N LEU A 309 -19.72 14.94 -7.69
CA LEU A 309 -20.79 14.49 -6.80
C LEU A 309 -20.89 15.37 -5.54
N ILE A 310 -19.79 15.96 -5.08
CA ILE A 310 -19.75 16.91 -3.98
C ILE A 310 -20.46 18.22 -4.35
N LEU A 311 -20.20 18.70 -5.58
CA LEU A 311 -20.71 19.97 -6.12
C LEU A 311 -22.05 19.81 -6.86
N GLU A 312 -22.61 18.60 -6.85
CA GLU A 312 -23.92 18.27 -7.46
C GLU A 312 -23.96 18.50 -8.98
N SER A 313 -22.78 18.42 -9.65
CA SER A 313 -22.67 18.45 -11.11
C SER A 313 -23.21 17.16 -11.78
N GLY A 314 -23.36 16.11 -10.99
CA GLY A 314 -24.01 14.86 -11.38
C GLY A 314 -23.06 13.75 -11.87
N MET A 315 -23.67 12.58 -12.07
CA MET A 315 -22.96 11.34 -12.40
C MET A 315 -22.31 11.38 -13.79
N GLU A 316 -22.99 11.94 -14.78
CA GLU A 316 -22.47 12.01 -16.16
C GLU A 316 -21.24 12.95 -16.24
N ASP A 317 -21.26 14.07 -15.50
CA ASP A 317 -20.09 14.95 -15.39
C ASP A 317 -18.91 14.24 -14.70
N ALA A 318 -19.18 13.48 -13.62
CA ALA A 318 -18.15 12.70 -12.94
C ALA A 318 -17.48 11.67 -13.87
N LEU A 319 -18.25 10.95 -14.66
CA LEU A 319 -17.75 9.96 -15.61
C LEU A 319 -16.98 10.59 -16.77
N MET A 320 -17.50 11.70 -17.33
CA MET A 320 -16.83 12.45 -18.39
C MET A 320 -15.48 12.99 -17.91
N ARG A 321 -15.40 13.55 -16.70
CA ARG A 321 -14.14 14.02 -16.10
C ARG A 321 -13.18 12.88 -15.84
N ALA A 322 -13.66 11.72 -15.37
CA ALA A 322 -12.82 10.54 -15.20
C ALA A 322 -12.11 10.17 -16.50
N ASP A 323 -12.86 10.06 -17.60
CA ASP A 323 -12.31 9.76 -18.92
C ASP A 323 -11.30 10.84 -19.39
N ALA A 324 -11.63 12.12 -19.21
CA ALA A 324 -10.77 13.23 -19.61
C ALA A 324 -9.43 13.24 -18.82
N TYR A 325 -9.49 13.02 -17.50
CA TYR A 325 -8.32 13.07 -16.64
C TYR A 325 -7.38 11.89 -16.87
N ILE A 326 -7.93 10.70 -17.13
CA ILE A 326 -7.14 9.51 -17.53
C ILE A 326 -6.44 9.79 -18.86
N ASN A 327 -7.14 10.34 -19.84
CA ASN A 327 -6.55 10.70 -21.14
C ASN A 327 -5.48 11.80 -21.01
N ALA A 328 -5.58 12.67 -20.01
CA ALA A 328 -4.56 13.67 -19.70
C ALA A 328 -3.33 13.09 -18.98
N GLY A 329 -3.37 11.81 -18.59
CA GLY A 329 -2.25 11.09 -17.99
C GLY A 329 -2.38 10.83 -16.49
N ALA A 330 -3.55 11.04 -15.87
CA ALA A 330 -3.75 10.62 -14.48
C ALA A 330 -3.55 9.10 -14.33
N ASP A 331 -2.76 8.69 -13.35
CA ASP A 331 -2.47 7.27 -13.08
C ASP A 331 -3.63 6.55 -12.37
N SER A 332 -4.51 7.32 -11.74
CA SER A 332 -5.65 6.84 -10.99
C SER A 332 -6.67 7.96 -10.84
N ILE A 333 -7.91 7.61 -10.56
CA ILE A 333 -8.94 8.57 -10.19
C ILE A 333 -9.42 8.35 -8.76
N MET A 334 -9.86 9.41 -8.11
CA MET A 334 -10.54 9.37 -6.83
C MET A 334 -11.93 9.95 -6.97
N ILE A 335 -12.95 9.14 -6.68
CA ILE A 335 -14.34 9.62 -6.60
C ILE A 335 -14.73 9.91 -5.17
N HIS A 336 -15.37 11.04 -4.94
CA HIS A 336 -15.75 11.50 -3.61
C HIS A 336 -17.25 11.82 -3.53
N SER A 337 -17.88 11.49 -2.39
CA SER A 337 -19.27 11.83 -2.09
C SER A 337 -19.41 12.27 -0.63
N LYS A 338 -20.29 13.26 -0.40
CA LYS A 338 -20.68 13.73 0.95
C LYS A 338 -21.81 12.91 1.56
N ASN A 339 -22.50 12.11 0.76
CA ASN A 339 -23.65 11.33 1.17
C ASN A 339 -23.26 10.16 2.08
N LYS A 340 -24.08 9.91 3.11
CA LYS A 340 -23.91 8.72 3.98
C LYS A 340 -24.33 7.42 3.28
N ASP A 341 -25.32 7.51 2.39
CA ASP A 341 -25.74 6.39 1.54
C ASP A 341 -24.71 6.20 0.41
N PRO A 342 -24.10 5.03 0.25
CA PRO A 342 -23.04 4.78 -0.73
C PRO A 342 -23.56 4.66 -2.18
N LYS A 343 -24.85 4.85 -2.44
CA LYS A 343 -25.47 4.63 -3.77
C LYS A 343 -24.74 5.33 -4.90
N GLU A 344 -24.32 6.58 -4.71
CA GLU A 344 -23.58 7.33 -5.74
C GLU A 344 -22.24 6.68 -6.08
N ILE A 345 -21.52 6.21 -5.07
CA ILE A 345 -20.24 5.52 -5.27
C ILE A 345 -20.46 4.18 -5.96
N ILE A 346 -21.49 3.41 -5.56
CA ILE A 346 -21.85 2.13 -6.18
C ILE A 346 -22.22 2.34 -7.65
N GLU A 347 -23.05 3.35 -7.95
CA GLU A 347 -23.45 3.68 -9.31
C GLU A 347 -22.26 4.12 -10.16
N PHE A 348 -21.42 5.02 -9.63
CA PHE A 348 -20.20 5.44 -10.31
C PHE A 348 -19.30 4.25 -10.63
N MET A 349 -19.00 3.41 -9.66
CA MET A 349 -18.12 2.26 -9.85
C MET A 349 -18.68 1.29 -10.90
N LYS A 350 -19.99 1.02 -10.87
CA LYS A 350 -20.64 0.16 -11.87
C LYS A 350 -20.45 0.72 -13.28
N LYS A 351 -20.86 1.98 -13.52
CA LYS A 351 -20.78 2.63 -14.84
C LYS A 351 -19.33 2.79 -15.31
N PHE A 352 -18.43 3.15 -14.41
CA PHE A 352 -17.01 3.32 -14.71
C PHE A 352 -16.36 1.99 -15.11
N ARG A 353 -16.59 0.91 -14.35
CA ARG A 353 -16.01 -0.41 -14.63
C ARG A 353 -16.59 -1.11 -15.88
N GLU A 354 -17.74 -0.69 -16.36
CA GLU A 354 -18.26 -1.11 -17.68
C GLU A 354 -17.37 -0.62 -18.83
N LYS A 355 -16.73 0.56 -18.67
CA LYS A 355 -15.86 1.19 -19.69
C LYS A 355 -14.38 0.93 -19.44
N ASP A 356 -13.93 1.10 -18.21
CA ASP A 356 -12.52 1.00 -17.81
C ASP A 356 -12.36 -0.03 -16.68
N LYS A 357 -11.66 -1.13 -16.98
CA LYS A 357 -11.38 -2.22 -16.04
C LYS A 357 -10.01 -2.12 -15.40
N PHE A 358 -9.15 -1.21 -15.84
CA PHE A 358 -7.73 -1.20 -15.53
C PHE A 358 -7.30 -0.02 -14.66
N THR A 359 -7.82 1.18 -14.92
CA THR A 359 -7.42 2.37 -14.15
C THR A 359 -7.79 2.19 -12.68
N PRO A 360 -6.82 2.33 -11.76
CA PRO A 360 -7.08 2.23 -10.34
C PRO A 360 -8.06 3.31 -9.86
N VAL A 361 -8.94 2.93 -8.93
CA VAL A 361 -9.89 3.86 -8.29
C VAL A 361 -9.62 3.93 -6.81
N VAL A 362 -9.53 5.16 -6.29
CA VAL A 362 -9.36 5.50 -4.88
C VAL A 362 -10.68 5.99 -4.30
N VAL A 363 -10.99 5.57 -3.08
CA VAL A 363 -12.12 6.10 -2.30
C VAL A 363 -11.67 6.51 -0.90
N VAL A 364 -12.35 7.53 -0.36
CA VAL A 364 -12.20 8.00 1.02
C VAL A 364 -13.57 7.94 1.70
N PRO A 365 -13.95 6.83 2.34
CA PRO A 365 -15.30 6.61 2.86
C PRO A 365 -15.53 7.32 4.20
N SER A 366 -15.24 8.63 4.29
CA SER A 366 -15.49 9.39 5.53
C SER A 366 -16.98 9.56 5.83
N SER A 367 -17.81 9.76 4.81
CA SER A 367 -19.26 9.92 4.93
C SER A 367 -19.99 8.58 4.86
N PHE A 368 -19.61 7.70 3.95
CA PHE A 368 -20.23 6.38 3.68
C PHE A 368 -19.41 5.23 4.30
N ASN A 369 -19.03 5.40 5.57
CA ASN A 369 -18.15 4.49 6.31
C ASN A 369 -18.80 3.17 6.75
N SER A 370 -20.04 2.91 6.34
CA SER A 370 -20.72 1.62 6.54
C SER A 370 -20.26 0.55 5.55
N VAL A 371 -19.65 0.95 4.42
CA VAL A 371 -19.17 0.01 3.39
C VAL A 371 -17.88 -0.64 3.83
N THR A 372 -17.85 -1.97 3.79
CA THR A 372 -16.67 -2.77 4.18
C THR A 372 -15.61 -2.80 3.07
N ILE A 373 -14.38 -3.16 3.44
CA ILE A 373 -13.28 -3.33 2.48
C ILE A 373 -13.61 -4.39 1.41
N GLU A 374 -14.26 -5.48 1.82
CA GLU A 374 -14.66 -6.57 0.93
C GLU A 374 -15.75 -6.15 -0.06
N GLU A 375 -16.63 -5.23 0.33
CA GLU A 375 -17.61 -4.64 -0.58
C GLU A 375 -16.95 -3.69 -1.59
N PHE A 376 -16.00 -2.85 -1.15
CA PHE A 376 -15.20 -2.02 -2.07
C PHE A 376 -14.41 -2.86 -3.07
N GLU A 377 -13.78 -3.93 -2.62
CA GLU A 377 -13.07 -4.88 -3.49
C GLU A 377 -14.00 -5.44 -4.58
N LYS A 378 -15.21 -5.90 -4.20
CA LYS A 378 -16.22 -6.41 -5.16
C LYS A 378 -16.70 -5.35 -6.14
N MET A 379 -16.72 -4.08 -5.77
CA MET A 379 -17.07 -2.96 -6.66
C MET A 379 -15.93 -2.63 -7.62
N GLY A 380 -14.74 -3.20 -7.43
CA GLY A 380 -13.53 -2.89 -8.23
C GLY A 380 -12.78 -1.64 -7.78
N VAL A 381 -12.94 -1.22 -6.54
CA VAL A 381 -12.09 -0.20 -5.90
C VAL A 381 -10.72 -0.79 -5.60
N ASN A 382 -9.66 -0.05 -5.85
CA ASN A 382 -8.28 -0.52 -5.66
C ASN A 382 -7.63 0.02 -4.38
N VAL A 383 -7.99 1.23 -3.94
CA VAL A 383 -7.39 1.87 -2.77
C VAL A 383 -8.48 2.47 -1.89
N VAL A 384 -8.44 2.14 -0.60
CA VAL A 384 -9.33 2.73 0.43
C VAL A 384 -8.48 3.50 1.43
N ILE A 385 -8.79 4.80 1.61
CA ILE A 385 -8.08 5.69 2.52
C ILE A 385 -8.95 5.96 3.75
N THR A 386 -8.45 5.62 4.93
CA THR A 386 -8.99 6.03 6.22
C THR A 386 -8.35 7.37 6.60
N ALA A 387 -9.03 8.48 6.28
CA ALA A 387 -8.41 9.78 6.04
C ALA A 387 -8.12 10.66 7.27
N ASN A 388 -8.79 10.47 8.42
CA ASN A 388 -8.69 11.43 9.53
C ASN A 388 -9.00 10.86 10.92
N HIS A 389 -9.13 9.55 11.03
CA HIS A 389 -9.59 8.89 12.26
C HIS A 389 -8.56 8.97 13.39
N MET A 390 -7.26 8.98 13.05
CA MET A 390 -6.19 9.03 14.05
C MET A 390 -6.21 10.36 14.81
N LEU A 391 -6.22 11.49 14.10
CA LEU A 391 -6.30 12.82 14.74
C LEU A 391 -7.63 13.04 15.46
N ARG A 392 -8.74 12.62 14.86
CA ARG A 392 -10.08 12.73 15.49
C ARG A 392 -10.21 11.93 16.77
N ALA A 393 -9.50 10.80 16.88
CA ALA A 393 -9.43 10.01 18.12
C ALA A 393 -8.49 10.64 19.15
N ALA A 394 -7.38 11.21 18.73
CA ALA A 394 -6.38 11.81 19.62
C ALA A 394 -6.92 13.04 20.37
N TYR A 395 -7.66 13.93 19.69
CA TYR A 395 -8.15 15.17 20.31
C TYR A 395 -9.04 14.93 21.54
N PRO A 396 -10.12 14.14 21.50
CA PRO A 396 -10.97 13.92 22.68
C PRO A 396 -10.25 13.19 23.81
N ALA A 397 -9.30 12.29 23.48
CA ALA A 397 -8.49 11.60 24.49
C ALA A 397 -7.57 12.58 25.23
N MET A 398 -6.83 13.41 24.51
CA MET A 398 -5.98 14.46 25.10
C MET A 398 -6.81 15.48 25.92
N LEU A 399 -7.99 15.88 25.42
CA LEU A 399 -8.88 16.81 26.12
C LEU A 399 -9.39 16.22 27.43
N LYS A 400 -9.72 14.92 27.47
CA LYS A 400 -10.13 14.21 28.68
C LYS A 400 -9.04 14.27 29.76
N VAL A 401 -7.81 13.98 29.40
CA VAL A 401 -6.66 14.08 30.32
C VAL A 401 -6.46 15.50 30.83
N ALA A 402 -6.47 16.49 29.92
CA ALA A 402 -6.33 17.90 30.32
C ALA A 402 -7.42 18.38 31.32
N LYS A 403 -8.67 17.99 31.08
CA LYS A 403 -9.78 18.28 31.99
C LYS A 403 -9.59 17.63 33.37
N SER A 404 -9.24 16.32 33.38
CA SER A 404 -9.01 15.58 34.62
C SER A 404 -7.92 16.22 35.48
N VAL A 405 -6.82 16.67 34.90
CA VAL A 405 -5.74 17.38 35.62
C VAL A 405 -6.22 18.69 36.20
N LEU A 406 -7.00 19.48 35.46
CA LEU A 406 -7.54 20.75 35.95
C LEU A 406 -8.60 20.57 37.07
N GLU A 407 -9.47 19.59 36.95
CA GLU A 407 -10.54 19.28 37.90
C GLU A 407 -9.97 18.81 39.26
N ASN A 408 -8.89 18.02 39.23
CA ASN A 408 -8.32 17.43 40.44
C ASN A 408 -7.09 18.18 40.98
N GLY A 409 -6.56 19.16 40.23
CA GLY A 409 -5.35 19.89 40.59
C GLY A 409 -4.07 19.01 40.63
N ARG A 410 -4.13 17.82 40.05
CA ARG A 410 -3.01 16.84 39.94
C ARG A 410 -3.30 15.85 38.84
N SER A 411 -2.26 15.05 38.44
CA SER A 411 -2.35 14.10 37.32
C SER A 411 -2.81 12.69 37.72
N LEU A 412 -2.92 12.34 38.98
CA LEU A 412 -3.18 10.98 39.47
C LEU A 412 -4.44 10.35 38.83
N GLU A 413 -5.53 11.11 38.75
CA GLU A 413 -6.80 10.66 38.20
C GLU A 413 -6.81 10.55 36.69
N ALA A 414 -5.80 11.13 36.02
CA ALA A 414 -5.60 11.02 34.56
C ALA A 414 -4.74 9.79 34.16
N GLU A 415 -3.96 9.21 35.08
CA GLU A 415 -3.06 8.08 34.78
C GLU A 415 -3.72 6.87 34.11
N PRO A 416 -4.97 6.46 34.44
CA PRO A 416 -5.63 5.35 33.76
C PRO A 416 -5.93 5.60 32.28
N ASP A 417 -5.91 6.85 31.82
CA ASP A 417 -6.13 7.25 30.43
C ASP A 417 -4.81 7.47 29.69
N CYS A 418 -3.68 7.31 30.36
CA CYS A 418 -2.34 7.53 29.80
C CYS A 418 -1.58 6.20 29.63
N MET A 419 -0.70 6.16 28.63
CA MET A 419 0.33 5.14 28.58
C MET A 419 1.26 5.29 29.78
N SER A 420 1.67 4.19 30.41
CA SER A 420 2.59 4.26 31.54
C SER A 420 3.94 4.88 31.14
N ILE A 421 4.64 5.50 32.09
CA ILE A 421 5.99 6.06 31.85
C ILE A 421 6.96 4.97 31.36
N LYS A 422 6.84 3.75 31.88
CA LYS A 422 7.69 2.65 31.43
C LYS A 422 7.42 2.31 29.96
N GLU A 423 6.16 2.18 29.57
CA GLU A 423 5.78 1.85 28.19
C GLU A 423 6.21 2.93 27.19
N ILE A 424 6.02 4.22 27.51
CA ILE A 424 6.44 5.31 26.60
C ILE A 424 7.94 5.39 26.44
N LEU A 425 8.72 5.10 27.49
CA LEU A 425 10.18 5.07 27.44
C LEU A 425 10.72 3.87 26.62
N GLU A 426 9.97 2.79 26.56
CA GLU A 426 10.32 1.58 25.80
C GLU A 426 9.69 1.54 24.41
N PHE A 427 8.74 2.45 24.13
CA PHE A 427 7.97 2.47 22.87
C PHE A 427 8.83 2.73 21.64
N ILE A 428 9.83 3.63 21.76
CA ILE A 428 10.78 3.91 20.68
C ILE A 428 12.08 3.16 20.98
N PRO A 429 12.52 2.24 20.09
CA PRO A 429 13.78 1.52 20.25
C PRO A 429 14.98 2.46 20.38
N GLY A 430 15.98 2.08 21.20
CA GLY A 430 17.21 2.85 21.39
C GLY A 430 17.17 3.85 22.56
N THR A 431 16.08 3.87 23.34
CA THR A 431 16.00 4.69 24.56
C THR A 431 16.88 4.13 25.71
N LYS A 432 17.23 2.84 25.66
CA LYS A 432 18.12 2.15 26.63
C LYS A 432 19.47 1.82 26.02
#